data_f693325efb75b2b961d180230e48600d
#
_entry.id   f693325efb75b2b961d180230e48600d
#
_cell.length_a   1.000
_cell.length_b   1.000
_cell.length_c   1.000
_cell.angle_alpha   90.00
_cell.angle_beta   90.00
_cell.angle_gamma   90.00
#
_symmetry.space_group_name_H-M   'P 1'
#
loop_
_entity.id
_entity.type
_entity.pdbx_description
1 polymer ?
#
loop_
_entity_poly.entity_id
_entity_poly.type
_entity_poly.pdbx_seq_one_letter_code
_entity_poly.pdbx_strand_id
1 'polypeptide(L)'
;MAELNVNIGNLPLKNPVMTASGTFGYGIEYADFMDISRLGGIFVKGTTIQPREGNDYPRMAETPSGMLNAVGLQNKGADYFAEHIYPEIKDIDTNMIVNVSGSSVETYVECAEKIAELDRIPAIELNISCPVSYTHLTLP
;
A
#
# COMPACT_ATOMS: atom_id res chain seq x y z
N MET A 1 2.91 28.20 16.45
CA MET A 1 3.28 26.94 15.73
C MET A 1 2.57 26.96 14.39
N ALA A 2 3.21 26.50 13.33
CA ALA A 2 2.54 26.39 12.03
C ALA A 2 1.46 25.31 12.11
N GLU A 3 0.30 25.59 11.52
CA GLU A 3 -0.75 24.59 11.34
C GLU A 3 -0.41 23.74 10.11
N LEU A 4 -0.32 22.44 10.29
CA LEU A 4 0.08 21.50 9.24
C LEU A 4 -1.07 20.63 8.73
N ASN A 5 -2.27 20.78 9.30
CA ASN A 5 -3.45 20.02 8.88
C ASN A 5 -3.81 20.33 7.43
N VAL A 6 -4.03 19.31 6.63
CA VAL A 6 -4.46 19.41 5.23
C VAL A 6 -5.54 18.37 4.94
N ASN A 7 -6.24 18.54 3.83
CA ASN A 7 -7.23 17.58 3.36
C ASN A 7 -6.91 17.09 1.95
N ILE A 8 -7.11 15.80 1.71
CA ILE A 8 -7.18 15.24 0.34
C ILE A 8 -8.64 14.88 0.10
N GLY A 9 -9.35 15.76 -0.63
CA GLY A 9 -10.81 15.65 -0.71
C GLY A 9 -11.44 15.70 0.68
N ASN A 10 -12.12 14.63 1.08
CA ASN A 10 -12.75 14.48 2.39
C ASN A 10 -11.86 13.78 3.43
N LEU A 11 -10.66 13.37 3.06
CA LEU A 11 -9.72 12.71 3.97
C LEU A 11 -8.89 13.75 4.72
N PRO A 12 -9.10 13.95 6.05
CA PRO A 12 -8.28 14.85 6.84
C PRO A 12 -6.93 14.21 7.17
N LEU A 13 -5.87 14.99 7.04
CA LEU A 13 -4.51 14.62 7.41
C LEU A 13 -3.97 15.57 8.47
N LYS A 14 -3.36 15.06 9.53
CA LYS A 14 -2.72 15.89 10.56
C LYS A 14 -1.50 16.70 10.04
N ASN A 15 -0.92 16.26 8.93
CA ASN A 15 0.13 16.96 8.17
C ASN A 15 0.24 16.34 6.76
N PRO A 16 0.90 17.02 5.80
CA PRO A 16 1.00 16.54 4.41
C PRO A 16 2.04 15.43 4.18
N VAL A 17 2.74 14.97 5.22
CA VAL A 17 3.80 13.97 5.05
C VAL A 17 3.19 12.58 5.02
N MET A 18 3.36 11.91 3.90
CA MET A 18 2.87 10.55 3.66
C MET A 18 3.98 9.69 3.07
N THR A 19 3.92 8.38 3.31
CA THR A 19 4.82 7.43 2.65
C THR A 19 4.31 7.11 1.24
N ALA A 20 5.14 6.44 0.43
CA ALA A 20 4.72 5.93 -0.88
C ALA A 20 4.57 4.40 -0.82
N SER A 21 3.56 3.88 -1.49
CA SER A 21 3.36 2.43 -1.62
C SER A 21 4.60 1.76 -2.24
N GLY A 22 4.90 0.54 -1.78
CA GLY A 22 6.08 -0.21 -2.19
C GLY A 22 7.40 0.19 -1.53
N THR A 23 7.41 1.22 -0.66
CA THR A 23 8.64 1.71 0.00
C THR A 23 8.63 1.59 1.51
N PHE A 24 7.47 1.35 2.13
CA PHE A 24 7.29 1.42 3.58
C PHE A 24 6.59 0.19 4.20
N GLY A 25 6.54 -0.93 3.50
CA GLY A 25 5.89 -2.15 3.98
C GLY A 25 4.45 -1.92 4.41
N TYR A 26 4.10 -2.36 5.61
CA TYR A 26 2.83 -2.08 6.27
C TYR A 26 2.94 -0.96 7.32
N GLY A 27 4.13 -0.35 7.43
CA GLY A 27 4.45 0.70 8.39
C GLY A 27 5.03 0.17 9.70
N ILE A 28 4.50 -0.91 10.23
CA ILE A 28 4.91 -1.46 11.54
C ILE A 28 6.39 -1.87 11.57
N GLU A 29 6.95 -2.26 10.43
CA GLU A 29 8.37 -2.63 10.29
C GLU A 29 9.31 -1.45 10.60
N TYR A 30 8.79 -0.22 10.59
CA TYR A 30 9.55 1.00 10.88
C TYR A 30 9.30 1.56 12.28
N ALA A 31 8.43 0.93 13.07
CA ALA A 31 8.08 1.42 14.41
C ALA A 31 9.28 1.50 15.37
N ASP A 32 10.29 0.62 15.18
CA ASP A 32 11.52 0.65 15.98
C ASP A 32 12.47 1.82 15.62
N PHE A 33 12.27 2.43 14.45
CA PHE A 33 13.13 3.51 13.94
C PHE A 33 12.52 4.88 14.13
N MET A 34 11.20 4.98 14.13
CA MET A 34 10.47 6.24 14.25
C MET A 34 9.04 6.02 14.78
N ASP A 35 8.52 7.06 15.40
CA ASP A 35 7.10 7.12 15.74
C ASP A 35 6.27 7.36 14.45
N ILE A 36 5.73 6.28 13.89
CA ILE A 36 4.97 6.30 12.64
C ILE A 36 3.62 7.02 12.79
N SER A 37 3.11 7.18 14.02
CA SER A 37 1.91 7.97 14.27
C SER A 37 2.06 9.45 13.94
N ARG A 38 3.29 9.95 13.81
CA ARG A 38 3.58 11.34 13.42
C ARG A 38 3.31 11.62 11.94
N LEU A 39 3.16 10.60 11.10
CA LEU A 39 2.85 10.77 9.67
C LEU A 39 1.37 11.14 9.48
N GLY A 40 1.08 11.92 8.44
CA GLY A 40 -0.29 12.23 8.03
C GLY A 40 -1.00 11.03 7.40
N GLY A 41 -0.22 10.11 6.80
CA GLY A 41 -0.74 8.86 6.26
C GLY A 41 0.37 7.90 5.82
N ILE A 42 0.03 6.62 5.78
CA ILE A 42 0.91 5.55 5.32
C ILE A 42 0.22 4.80 4.18
N PHE A 43 0.85 4.82 3.00
CA PHE A 43 0.49 3.93 1.92
C PHE A 43 1.14 2.58 2.16
N VAL A 44 0.32 1.59 2.51
CA VAL A 44 0.80 0.25 2.80
C VAL A 44 1.06 -0.55 1.53
N LYS A 45 1.72 -1.66 1.70
CA LYS A 45 2.11 -2.58 0.62
C LYS A 45 0.95 -2.92 -0.31
N GLY A 46 1.25 -2.99 -1.62
CA GLY A 46 0.30 -3.41 -2.63
C GLY A 46 -0.28 -4.79 -2.32
N THR A 47 -1.61 -4.86 -2.30
CA THR A 47 -2.40 -6.02 -1.93
C THR A 47 -3.28 -6.45 -3.10
N THR A 48 -3.32 -7.74 -3.38
CA THR A 48 -4.19 -8.37 -4.39
C THR A 48 -5.20 -9.27 -3.70
N ILE A 49 -6.30 -9.61 -4.39
CA ILE A 49 -7.31 -10.51 -3.80
C ILE A 49 -6.69 -11.87 -3.46
N GLN A 50 -5.90 -12.45 -4.35
CA GLN A 50 -5.15 -13.68 -4.12
C GLN A 50 -3.69 -13.40 -3.79
N PRO A 51 -3.00 -14.26 -3.03
CA PRO A 51 -1.57 -14.16 -2.78
C PRO A 51 -0.76 -14.16 -4.09
N ARG A 52 0.39 -13.44 -4.07
CA ARG A 52 1.36 -13.42 -5.16
C ARG A 52 2.77 -13.66 -4.63
N GLU A 53 3.46 -14.65 -5.17
CA GLU A 53 4.84 -14.96 -4.81
C GLU A 53 5.86 -13.94 -5.38
N GLY A 54 5.43 -13.17 -6.38
CA GLY A 54 6.32 -12.28 -7.13
C GLY A 54 7.09 -13.02 -8.20
N ASN A 55 8.12 -12.33 -8.74
CA ASN A 55 8.99 -12.90 -9.77
C ASN A 55 10.06 -13.81 -9.16
N ASP A 56 10.59 -14.73 -9.96
CA ASP A 56 11.71 -15.58 -9.60
C ASP A 56 13.00 -14.78 -9.35
N TYR A 57 13.93 -15.36 -8.62
CA TYR A 57 15.25 -14.80 -8.39
C TYR A 57 16.20 -15.03 -9.58
N PRO A 58 17.16 -14.10 -9.84
CA PRO A 58 17.43 -12.84 -9.17
C PRO A 58 16.42 -11.75 -9.57
N ARG A 59 15.91 -10.99 -8.61
CA ARG A 59 14.92 -9.92 -8.85
C ARG A 59 15.33 -8.54 -8.34
N MET A 60 16.59 -8.43 -7.92
CA MET A 60 17.24 -7.17 -7.56
C MET A 60 18.66 -7.16 -8.10
N ALA A 61 19.11 -5.99 -8.58
CA ALA A 61 20.46 -5.78 -9.09
C ALA A 61 20.97 -4.39 -8.71
N GLU A 62 22.17 -4.33 -8.15
CA GLU A 62 22.84 -3.06 -7.85
C GLU A 62 23.35 -2.41 -9.14
N THR A 63 23.38 -1.09 -9.15
CA THR A 63 23.98 -0.24 -10.17
C THR A 63 24.93 0.76 -9.51
N PRO A 64 25.84 1.43 -10.25
CA PRO A 64 26.77 2.40 -9.66
C PRO A 64 26.11 3.53 -8.88
N SER A 65 24.84 3.84 -9.15
CA SER A 65 24.12 4.97 -8.55
C SER A 65 22.76 4.59 -7.95
N GLY A 66 22.48 3.29 -7.76
CA GLY A 66 21.18 2.86 -7.24
C GLY A 66 20.95 1.37 -7.36
N MET A 67 19.69 0.99 -7.47
CA MET A 67 19.25 -0.39 -7.54
C MET A 67 18.10 -0.55 -8.53
N LEU A 68 18.15 -1.60 -9.33
CA LEU A 68 17.03 -2.07 -10.14
C LEU A 68 16.30 -3.19 -9.41
N ASN A 69 14.98 -3.23 -9.52
CA ASN A 69 14.21 -4.34 -8.99
C ASN A 69 13.09 -4.76 -9.95
N ALA A 70 12.71 -6.02 -9.83
CA ALA A 70 11.57 -6.64 -10.49
C ALA A 70 10.87 -7.59 -9.51
N VAL A 71 10.47 -7.08 -8.35
CA VAL A 71 9.89 -7.91 -7.26
C VAL A 71 8.60 -8.61 -7.68
N GLY A 72 7.77 -8.00 -8.54
CA GLY A 72 6.58 -8.65 -9.08
C GLY A 72 5.37 -8.61 -8.16
N LEU A 73 5.22 -7.54 -7.36
CA LEU A 73 4.06 -7.31 -6.49
C LEU A 73 3.83 -8.45 -5.48
N GLN A 74 4.90 -9.00 -4.90
CA GLN A 74 4.81 -10.03 -3.88
C GLN A 74 3.96 -9.56 -2.70
N ASN A 75 2.91 -10.31 -2.38
CA ASN A 75 2.05 -10.07 -1.22
C ASN A 75 1.27 -11.33 -0.86
N LYS A 76 0.71 -11.36 0.35
CA LYS A 76 0.00 -12.54 0.87
C LYS A 76 -1.51 -12.53 0.62
N GLY A 77 -2.01 -11.54 -0.12
CA GLY A 77 -3.43 -11.41 -0.46
C GLY A 77 -4.26 -10.65 0.59
N ALA A 78 -5.49 -10.31 0.18
CA ALA A 78 -6.39 -9.48 0.99
C ALA A 78 -6.90 -10.19 2.26
N ASP A 79 -7.09 -11.51 2.22
CA ASP A 79 -7.49 -12.29 3.40
C ASP A 79 -6.41 -12.20 4.48
N TYR A 80 -5.18 -12.48 4.11
CA TYR A 80 -4.06 -12.39 5.06
C TYR A 80 -3.87 -10.97 5.61
N PHE A 81 -4.05 -9.96 4.75
CA PHE A 81 -4.02 -8.58 5.19
C PHE A 81 -5.07 -8.31 6.27
N ALA A 82 -6.32 -8.69 6.02
CA ALA A 82 -7.44 -8.45 6.94
C ALA A 82 -7.28 -9.22 8.27
N GLU A 83 -6.81 -10.46 8.22
CA GLU A 83 -6.73 -11.33 9.38
C GLU A 83 -5.47 -11.13 10.23
N HIS A 84 -4.35 -10.75 9.63
CA HIS A 84 -3.05 -10.75 10.30
C HIS A 84 -2.39 -9.37 10.37
N ILE A 85 -2.49 -8.57 9.30
CA ILE A 85 -1.83 -7.26 9.26
C ILE A 85 -2.72 -6.17 9.83
N TYR A 86 -3.97 -6.10 9.38
CA TYR A 86 -4.90 -5.07 9.80
C TYR A 86 -5.06 -4.96 11.33
N PRO A 87 -5.19 -6.05 12.12
CA PRO A 87 -5.27 -5.97 13.57
C PRO A 87 -4.06 -5.29 14.23
N GLU A 88 -2.88 -5.39 13.63
CA GLU A 88 -1.66 -4.79 14.17
C GLU A 88 -1.54 -3.29 13.87
N ILE A 89 -2.13 -2.83 12.75
CA ILE A 89 -1.97 -1.44 12.29
C ILE A 89 -3.18 -0.54 12.54
N LYS A 90 -4.37 -1.09 12.76
CA LYS A 90 -5.64 -0.34 12.82
C LYS A 90 -5.71 0.70 13.92
N ASP A 91 -5.00 0.50 15.03
CA ASP A 91 -5.02 1.38 16.19
C ASP A 91 -3.89 2.42 16.20
N ILE A 92 -3.05 2.42 15.17
CA ILE A 92 -2.02 3.45 15.00
C ILE A 92 -2.70 4.77 14.58
N ASP A 93 -2.40 5.86 15.30
CA ASP A 93 -2.98 7.18 15.04
C ASP A 93 -2.40 7.82 13.77
N THR A 94 -2.72 7.23 12.61
CA THR A 94 -2.43 7.78 11.28
C THR A 94 -3.38 7.18 10.26
N ASN A 95 -3.49 7.80 9.07
CA ASN A 95 -4.33 7.25 8.01
C ASN A 95 -3.59 6.09 7.31
N MET A 96 -4.11 4.88 7.45
CA MET A 96 -3.63 3.72 6.68
C MET A 96 -4.38 3.64 5.36
N ILE A 97 -3.66 3.80 4.24
CA ILE A 97 -4.21 3.78 2.89
C ILE A 97 -3.72 2.51 2.21
N VAL A 98 -4.63 1.64 1.81
CA VAL A 98 -4.24 0.37 1.21
C VAL A 98 -4.08 0.52 -0.30
N ASN A 99 -2.89 0.14 -0.79
CA ASN A 99 -2.64 0.04 -2.23
C ASN A 99 -3.29 -1.25 -2.75
N VAL A 100 -4.32 -1.12 -3.56
CA VAL A 100 -5.08 -2.23 -4.15
C VAL A 100 -4.63 -2.48 -5.59
N SER A 101 -4.38 -3.73 -5.91
CA SER A 101 -3.94 -4.16 -7.24
C SER A 101 -4.69 -5.42 -7.70
N GLY A 102 -4.83 -5.55 -9.00
CA GLY A 102 -5.47 -6.70 -9.64
C GLY A 102 -4.89 -6.96 -11.03
N SER A 103 -5.29 -8.06 -11.66
CA SER A 103 -4.97 -8.39 -13.05
C SER A 103 -6.17 -8.23 -14.00
N SER A 104 -7.35 -7.98 -13.47
CA SER A 104 -8.58 -7.64 -14.20
C SER A 104 -9.42 -6.68 -13.37
N VAL A 105 -10.44 -6.08 -13.98
CA VAL A 105 -11.39 -5.18 -13.29
C VAL A 105 -12.05 -5.91 -12.11
N GLU A 106 -12.46 -7.15 -12.31
CA GLU A 106 -13.14 -7.97 -11.31
C GLU A 106 -12.25 -8.15 -10.07
N THR A 107 -10.96 -8.50 -10.27
CA THR A 107 -10.02 -8.71 -9.16
C THR A 107 -9.67 -7.41 -8.42
N TYR A 108 -9.71 -6.26 -9.10
CA TYR A 108 -9.61 -4.96 -8.44
C TYR A 108 -10.83 -4.67 -7.57
N VAL A 109 -12.03 -4.91 -8.10
CA VAL A 109 -13.28 -4.69 -7.38
C VAL A 109 -13.36 -5.59 -6.15
N GLU A 110 -13.15 -6.91 -6.31
CA GLU A 110 -13.17 -7.86 -5.20
C GLU A 110 -12.17 -7.48 -4.09
N CYS A 111 -10.95 -7.08 -4.47
CA CYS A 111 -9.95 -6.66 -3.50
C CYS A 111 -10.36 -5.36 -2.80
N ALA A 112 -10.85 -4.37 -3.55
CA ALA A 112 -11.30 -3.10 -3.00
C ALA A 112 -12.50 -3.26 -2.05
N GLU A 113 -13.49 -4.08 -2.41
CA GLU A 113 -14.64 -4.39 -1.57
C GLU A 113 -14.21 -5.02 -0.25
N LYS A 114 -13.31 -6.01 -0.31
CA LYS A 114 -12.79 -6.66 0.90
C LYS A 114 -12.03 -5.71 1.81
N ILE A 115 -11.21 -4.82 1.26
CA ILE A 115 -10.52 -3.79 2.04
C ILE A 115 -11.50 -2.76 2.61
N ALA A 116 -12.56 -2.42 1.87
CA ALA A 116 -13.58 -1.47 2.32
C ALA A 116 -14.44 -1.97 3.50
N GLU A 117 -14.46 -3.28 3.77
CA GLU A 117 -15.09 -3.85 4.97
C GLU A 117 -14.33 -3.52 6.26
N LEU A 118 -13.08 -3.08 6.16
CA LEU A 118 -12.22 -2.76 7.30
C LEU A 118 -12.48 -1.32 7.77
N ASP A 119 -13.06 -1.18 8.94
CA ASP A 119 -13.62 0.06 9.49
C ASP A 119 -12.62 1.20 9.70
N ARG A 120 -11.31 0.91 9.79
CA ARG A 120 -10.24 1.87 10.03
C ARG A 120 -9.37 2.17 8.81
N ILE A 121 -9.78 1.73 7.62
CA ILE A 121 -9.10 2.06 6.35
C ILE A 121 -9.90 3.20 5.67
N PRO A 122 -9.43 4.46 5.76
CA PRO A 122 -10.20 5.61 5.28
C PRO A 122 -10.14 5.80 3.77
N ALA A 123 -9.19 5.18 3.08
CA ALA A 123 -8.99 5.31 1.64
C ALA A 123 -8.22 4.12 1.06
N ILE A 124 -8.35 3.94 -0.25
CA ILE A 124 -7.54 3.01 -1.04
C ILE A 124 -6.80 3.78 -2.14
N GLU A 125 -5.65 3.25 -2.54
CA GLU A 125 -4.89 3.67 -3.71
C GLU A 125 -5.02 2.58 -4.79
N LEU A 126 -5.55 2.91 -5.95
CA LEU A 126 -5.61 1.97 -7.07
C LEU A 126 -4.25 1.90 -7.77
N ASN A 127 -3.63 0.75 -7.76
CA ASN A 127 -2.34 0.52 -8.43
C ASN A 127 -2.54 0.27 -9.92
N ILE A 128 -2.58 1.31 -10.71
CA ILE A 128 -2.76 1.25 -12.16
C ILE A 128 -1.45 1.47 -12.94
N SER A 129 -0.31 1.49 -12.27
CA SER A 129 0.99 1.80 -12.88
C SER A 129 2.06 0.70 -12.72
N CYS A 130 1.75 -0.38 -12.00
CA CYS A 130 2.68 -1.50 -11.83
C CYS A 130 2.84 -2.29 -13.14
N PRO A 131 4.06 -2.49 -13.67
CA PRO A 131 4.28 -3.23 -14.92
C PRO A 131 3.68 -4.64 -14.93
N VAL A 132 3.57 -5.29 -13.78
CA VAL A 132 2.97 -6.62 -13.62
C VAL A 132 1.46 -6.60 -13.86
N SER A 133 0.80 -5.47 -13.54
CA SER A 133 -0.64 -5.28 -13.78
C SER A 133 -0.92 -4.68 -15.16
N TYR A 134 0.08 -4.05 -15.77
CA TYR A 134 -0.07 -3.21 -16.97
C TYR A 134 -0.34 -3.97 -18.26
N THR A 135 -0.02 -5.26 -18.33
CA THR A 135 -0.22 -6.04 -19.55
C THR A 135 -1.68 -6.20 -19.94
N HIS A 136 -2.62 -5.80 -19.10
CA HIS A 136 -4.06 -5.98 -19.31
C HIS A 136 -4.90 -4.71 -19.10
N LEU A 137 -4.31 -3.62 -18.63
CA LEU A 137 -4.97 -2.32 -18.50
C LEU A 137 -4.48 -1.42 -19.63
N THR A 138 -5.19 -1.39 -20.75
CA THR A 138 -5.05 -0.33 -21.74
C THR A 138 -5.70 0.92 -21.17
N LEU A 139 -4.88 1.89 -20.74
CA LEU A 139 -5.38 3.24 -20.51
C LEU A 139 -5.77 3.84 -21.88
N PRO A 140 -6.92 4.55 -21.96
CA PRO A 140 -7.34 5.23 -23.17
C PRO A 140 -6.34 6.32 -23.60
#